data_4c492a25aa916be5f6daaad785620209
#
_entry.id   4c492a25aa916be5f6daaad785620209
#
_cell.length_a   1.000
_cell.length_b   1.000
_cell.length_c   1.000
_cell.angle_alpha   90.00
_cell.angle_beta   90.00
_cell.angle_gamma   90.00
#
_symmetry.space_group_name_H-M   'P 1'
#
loop_
_entity.id
_entity.type
_entity.pdbx_description
1 polymer ?
#
loop_
_entity_poly.entity_id
_entity_poly.type
_entity_poly.pdbx_seq_one_letter_code
_entity_poly.pdbx_strand_id
1 'polypeptide(L)'
;WVFILSYDIWNFCYTYNCLPTHSWYCGLALLLAPTVANFFWNKGGWIQNRAYTLSLWCMFCQVVPMFANDSIFAVQSVNNPYVNLVVSILALVANVAAVGYVIYRAKKLGVNPYTHEVFKGTRDYEQAMLREENAA
;
A
#
# COMPACT_ATOMS: atom_id res chain seq x y z
N TRP A 1 3.35 5.03 8.47
CA TRP A 1 4.10 5.16 7.20
C TRP A 1 4.91 3.92 6.86
N VAL A 2 5.54 3.28 7.83
CA VAL A 2 6.39 2.08 7.56
C VAL A 2 5.58 0.97 6.89
N PHE A 3 4.37 0.68 7.40
CA PHE A 3 3.46 -0.30 6.80
C PHE A 3 3.02 0.12 5.39
N ILE A 4 2.62 1.38 5.21
CA ILE A 4 2.14 1.90 3.92
C ILE A 4 3.23 1.75 2.84
N LEU A 5 4.43 2.20 3.13
CA LEU A 5 5.55 2.13 2.18
C LEU A 5 5.94 0.69 1.85
N SER A 6 6.02 -0.19 2.85
CA SER A 6 6.36 -1.61 2.59
C SER A 6 5.27 -2.31 1.78
N TYR A 7 4.00 -2.02 2.07
CA TYR A 7 2.86 -2.54 1.32
C TYR A 7 2.84 -2.01 -0.12
N ASP A 8 3.04 -0.71 -0.33
CA ASP A 8 3.04 -0.10 -1.65
C ASP A 8 4.14 -0.69 -2.54
N ILE A 9 5.37 -0.83 -2.00
CA ILE A 9 6.49 -1.42 -2.74
C ILE A 9 6.21 -2.90 -3.05
N TRP A 10 5.69 -3.66 -2.10
CA TRP A 10 5.34 -5.07 -2.32
C TRP A 10 4.24 -5.24 -3.35
N ASN A 11 3.17 -4.46 -3.25
CA ASN A 11 2.05 -4.55 -4.18
C ASN A 11 2.43 -4.08 -5.58
N PHE A 12 3.25 -3.03 -5.70
CA PHE A 12 3.82 -2.63 -6.99
C PHE A 12 4.69 -3.72 -7.61
N CYS A 13 5.52 -4.39 -6.81
CA CYS A 13 6.30 -5.55 -7.24
C CYS A 13 5.39 -6.65 -7.78
N TYR A 14 4.32 -6.98 -7.08
CA TYR A 14 3.33 -7.96 -7.53
C TYR A 14 2.68 -7.56 -8.85
N THR A 15 2.15 -6.32 -8.94
CA THR A 15 1.46 -5.85 -10.16
C THR A 15 2.41 -5.78 -11.35
N TYR A 16 3.65 -5.34 -11.16
CA TYR A 16 4.65 -5.26 -12.21
C TYR A 16 5.04 -6.64 -12.76
N ASN A 17 5.22 -7.63 -11.88
CA ASN A 17 5.64 -8.96 -12.27
C ASN A 17 4.51 -9.82 -12.84
N CYS A 18 3.27 -9.65 -12.34
CA CYS A 18 2.15 -10.53 -12.67
C CYS A 18 1.17 -9.94 -13.69
N LEU A 19 1.18 -8.62 -13.91
CA LEU A 19 0.25 -7.92 -14.80
C LEU A 19 1.01 -7.15 -15.89
N PRO A 20 1.58 -7.84 -16.89
CA PRO A 20 2.52 -7.24 -17.83
C PRO A 20 1.92 -6.11 -18.69
N THR A 21 0.61 -6.12 -18.91
CA THR A 21 -0.08 -5.12 -19.75
C THR A 21 -0.84 -4.07 -18.96
N HIS A 22 -0.97 -4.22 -17.63
CA HIS A 22 -1.82 -3.36 -16.79
C HIS A 22 -1.13 -2.91 -15.51
N SER A 23 0.17 -3.19 -15.36
CA SER A 23 0.93 -2.94 -14.13
C SER A 23 0.97 -1.46 -13.74
N TRP A 24 1.11 -0.56 -14.71
CA TRP A 24 1.28 0.86 -14.44
C TRP A 24 0.08 1.49 -13.74
N TYR A 25 -1.11 1.42 -14.32
CA TYR A 25 -2.25 2.06 -13.68
C TYR A 25 -2.83 1.23 -12.53
N CYS A 26 -2.73 -0.11 -12.56
CA CYS A 26 -3.08 -0.92 -11.39
C CYS A 26 -2.15 -0.61 -10.21
N GLY A 27 -0.85 -0.57 -10.43
CA GLY A 27 0.12 -0.20 -9.39
C GLY A 27 -0.04 1.26 -8.96
N LEU A 28 0.03 2.20 -9.90
CA LEU A 28 0.03 3.62 -9.58
C LEU A 28 -1.34 4.11 -9.07
N ALA A 29 -2.44 3.84 -9.78
CA ALA A 29 -3.74 4.34 -9.38
C ALA A 29 -4.21 3.74 -8.05
N LEU A 30 -4.04 2.43 -7.87
CA LEU A 30 -4.49 1.73 -6.68
C LEU A 30 -3.62 1.98 -5.44
N LEU A 31 -2.35 2.33 -5.62
CA LEU A 31 -1.43 2.55 -4.51
C LEU A 31 -1.25 4.04 -4.21
N LEU A 32 -1.07 4.85 -5.24
CA LEU A 32 -0.88 6.29 -5.03
C LEU A 32 -2.16 6.97 -4.55
N ALA A 33 -3.33 6.60 -5.05
CA ALA A 33 -4.58 7.26 -4.66
C ALA A 33 -4.84 7.20 -3.14
N PRO A 34 -4.82 6.02 -2.47
CA PRO A 34 -5.02 5.96 -1.02
C PRO A 34 -3.86 6.58 -0.25
N THR A 35 -2.63 6.50 -0.77
CA THR A 35 -1.44 7.05 -0.12
C THR A 35 -1.45 8.57 -0.17
N VAL A 36 -1.79 9.17 -1.30
CA VAL A 36 -1.98 10.62 -1.45
C VAL A 36 -3.14 11.10 -0.60
N ALA A 37 -4.28 10.38 -0.60
CA ALA A 37 -5.41 10.71 0.24
C ALA A 37 -5.07 10.67 1.73
N ASN A 38 -4.31 9.67 2.17
CA ASN A 38 -3.82 9.59 3.54
C ASN A 38 -2.87 10.75 3.89
N PHE A 39 -2.08 11.22 2.93
CA PHE A 39 -1.13 12.31 3.18
C PHE A 39 -1.84 13.66 3.33
N PHE A 40 -2.77 13.99 2.44
CA PHE A 40 -3.37 15.32 2.35
C PHE A 40 -4.69 15.48 3.11
N TRP A 41 -5.55 14.45 3.12
CA TRP A 41 -6.92 14.58 3.61
C TRP A 41 -7.24 13.70 4.81
N ASN A 42 -6.88 12.42 4.76
CA ASN A 42 -7.29 11.43 5.76
C ASN A 42 -6.11 10.75 6.42
N LYS A 43 -5.30 11.51 7.16
CA LYS A 43 -4.14 10.99 7.91
C LYS A 43 -4.59 9.91 8.90
N GLY A 44 -3.99 8.74 8.84
CA GLY A 44 -4.36 7.57 9.63
C GLY A 44 -5.43 6.67 8.98
N GLY A 45 -6.16 7.13 7.98
CA GLY A 45 -7.21 6.38 7.28
C GLY A 45 -6.76 5.64 6.02
N TRP A 46 -5.50 5.25 5.91
CA TRP A 46 -4.98 4.63 4.69
C TRP A 46 -5.72 3.35 4.30
N ILE A 47 -6.01 2.47 5.26
CA ILE A 47 -6.71 1.21 4.99
C ILE A 47 -8.13 1.45 4.44
N GLN A 48 -8.86 2.42 5.02
CA GLN A 48 -10.17 2.82 4.54
C GLN A 48 -10.10 3.40 3.13
N ASN A 49 -9.15 4.31 2.90
CA ASN A 49 -8.94 4.89 1.57
C ASN A 49 -8.58 3.82 0.55
N ARG A 50 -7.75 2.83 0.94
CA ARG A 50 -7.39 1.69 0.10
C ARG A 50 -8.59 0.81 -0.23
N ALA A 51 -9.45 0.54 0.73
CA ALA A 51 -10.67 -0.22 0.52
C ALA A 51 -11.62 0.50 -0.45
N TYR A 52 -11.85 1.80 -0.27
CA TYR A 52 -12.70 2.60 -1.16
C TYR A 52 -12.15 2.68 -2.58
N THR A 53 -10.88 3.00 -2.75
CA THR A 53 -10.27 3.10 -4.09
C THR A 53 -10.27 1.76 -4.80
N LEU A 54 -10.01 0.66 -4.10
CA LEU A 54 -10.08 -0.69 -4.66
C LEU A 54 -11.51 -1.05 -5.07
N SER A 55 -12.50 -0.76 -4.24
CA SER A 55 -13.91 -1.05 -4.53
C SER A 55 -14.40 -0.29 -5.75
N LEU A 56 -14.12 1.02 -5.82
CA LEU A 56 -14.45 1.86 -6.97
C LEU A 56 -13.77 1.34 -8.25
N TRP A 57 -12.49 1.01 -8.16
CA TRP A 57 -11.75 0.47 -9.29
C TRP A 57 -12.30 -0.86 -9.76
N CYS A 58 -12.64 -1.79 -8.84
CA CYS A 58 -13.26 -3.07 -9.18
C CYS A 58 -14.61 -2.88 -9.90
N MET A 59 -15.46 -1.94 -9.45
CA MET A 59 -16.71 -1.62 -10.12
C MET A 59 -16.47 -1.07 -11.53
N PHE A 60 -15.51 -0.18 -11.69
CA PHE A 60 -15.13 0.35 -13.01
C PHE A 60 -14.67 -0.75 -13.97
N CYS A 61 -13.85 -1.68 -13.50
CA CYS A 61 -13.33 -2.77 -14.32
C CYS A 61 -14.40 -3.77 -14.77
N GLN A 62 -15.53 -3.84 -14.08
CA GLN A 62 -16.67 -4.68 -14.49
C GLN A 62 -17.51 -4.03 -15.59
N VAL A 63 -17.56 -2.71 -15.62
CA VAL A 63 -18.35 -1.96 -16.61
C VAL A 63 -17.54 -1.62 -17.86
N VAL A 64 -16.26 -1.29 -17.67
CA VAL A 64 -15.33 -0.95 -18.75
C VAL A 64 -14.32 -2.08 -18.89
N PRO A 65 -14.10 -2.63 -20.09
CA PRO A 65 -13.17 -3.76 -20.30
C PRO A 65 -11.70 -3.30 -20.19
N MET A 66 -11.31 -2.78 -19.03
CA MET A 66 -9.97 -2.24 -18.80
C MET A 66 -8.88 -3.31 -18.85
N PHE A 67 -9.22 -4.55 -18.47
CA PHE A 67 -8.27 -5.67 -18.46
C PHE A 67 -8.17 -6.45 -19.78
N ALA A 68 -8.96 -6.10 -20.78
CA ALA A 68 -8.83 -6.72 -22.09
C ALA A 68 -7.48 -6.32 -22.73
N ASN A 69 -6.77 -7.28 -23.29
CA ASN A 69 -5.44 -7.03 -23.88
C ASN A 69 -5.49 -6.14 -25.15
N ASP A 70 -6.65 -6.04 -25.77
CA ASP A 70 -6.95 -5.16 -26.92
C ASP A 70 -7.49 -3.78 -26.48
N SER A 71 -7.62 -3.55 -25.18
CA SER A 71 -8.07 -2.28 -24.62
C SER A 71 -7.01 -1.19 -24.80
N ILE A 72 -7.47 0.06 -24.98
CA ILE A 72 -6.61 1.25 -24.96
C ILE A 72 -5.85 1.43 -23.64
N PHE A 73 -6.31 0.76 -22.58
CA PHE A 73 -5.66 0.78 -21.27
C PHE A 73 -4.55 -0.27 -21.11
N ALA A 74 -4.38 -1.15 -22.11
CA ALA A 74 -3.30 -2.12 -22.10
C ALA A 74 -1.98 -1.43 -22.48
N VAL A 75 -1.15 -1.17 -21.46
CA VAL A 75 0.18 -0.57 -21.63
C VAL A 75 1.23 -1.62 -21.30
N GLN A 76 2.00 -2.00 -22.32
CA GLN A 76 3.06 -3.00 -22.15
C GLN A 76 4.11 -2.50 -21.15
N SER A 77 4.34 -3.24 -20.09
CA SER A 77 5.48 -3.00 -19.20
C SER A 77 6.77 -3.49 -19.87
N VAL A 78 7.90 -2.95 -19.44
CA VAL A 78 9.22 -3.23 -20.04
C VAL A 78 9.63 -4.70 -19.91
N ASN A 79 9.05 -5.45 -19.01
CA ASN A 79 9.29 -6.87 -18.74
C ASN A 79 10.79 -7.26 -18.78
N ASN A 80 11.64 -6.45 -18.16
CA ASN A 80 13.06 -6.67 -18.09
C ASN A 80 13.40 -7.51 -16.85
N PRO A 81 14.10 -8.66 -16.97
CA PRO A 81 14.45 -9.52 -15.83
C PRO A 81 15.23 -8.80 -14.73
N TYR A 82 16.09 -7.86 -15.09
CA TYR A 82 16.85 -7.06 -14.11
C TYR A 82 15.93 -6.12 -13.31
N VAL A 83 14.97 -5.48 -13.97
CA VAL A 83 14.00 -4.61 -13.29
C VAL A 83 13.12 -5.44 -12.38
N ASN A 84 12.64 -6.60 -12.83
CA ASN A 84 11.87 -7.54 -12.02
C ASN A 84 12.64 -7.96 -10.77
N LEU A 85 13.92 -8.32 -10.93
CA LEU A 85 14.79 -8.69 -9.82
C LEU A 85 14.99 -7.53 -8.83
N VAL A 86 15.29 -6.33 -9.31
CA VAL A 86 15.52 -5.15 -8.48
C VAL A 86 14.28 -4.81 -7.67
N VAL A 87 13.10 -4.76 -8.31
CA VAL A 87 11.84 -4.46 -7.62
C VAL A 87 11.50 -5.54 -6.59
N SER A 88 11.78 -6.81 -6.87
CA SER A 88 11.59 -7.92 -5.93
C SER A 88 12.51 -7.82 -4.71
N ILE A 89 13.77 -7.47 -4.92
CA ILE A 89 14.73 -7.24 -3.82
C ILE A 89 14.29 -6.05 -2.98
N LEU A 90 13.88 -4.93 -3.59
CA LEU A 90 13.38 -3.77 -2.87
C LEU A 90 12.16 -4.11 -2.02
N ALA A 91 11.21 -4.89 -2.56
CA ALA A 91 10.03 -5.35 -1.85
C ALA A 91 10.42 -6.23 -0.65
N LEU A 92 11.34 -7.16 -0.84
CA LEU A 92 11.83 -8.01 0.25
C LEU A 92 12.50 -7.19 1.36
N VAL A 93 13.42 -6.30 1.00
CA VAL A 93 14.14 -5.45 1.96
C VAL A 93 13.17 -4.55 2.73
N ALA A 94 12.20 -3.91 2.04
CA ALA A 94 11.21 -3.05 2.68
C ALA A 94 10.35 -3.83 3.69
N ASN A 95 9.91 -5.04 3.35
CA ASN A 95 9.10 -5.86 4.25
C ASN A 95 9.91 -6.38 5.45
N VAL A 96 11.14 -6.83 5.23
CA VAL A 96 12.04 -7.25 6.33
C VAL A 96 12.32 -6.07 7.27
N ALA A 97 12.57 -4.88 6.73
CA ALA A 97 12.77 -3.67 7.52
C ALA A 97 11.52 -3.29 8.32
N ALA A 98 10.32 -3.41 7.73
CA ALA A 98 9.06 -3.14 8.41
C ALA A 98 8.83 -4.10 9.59
N VAL A 99 9.04 -5.40 9.38
CA VAL A 99 8.94 -6.41 10.45
C VAL A 99 9.98 -6.15 11.53
N GLY A 100 11.23 -5.88 11.15
CA GLY A 100 12.30 -5.54 12.08
C GLY A 100 11.97 -4.30 12.93
N TYR A 101 11.35 -3.28 12.32
CA TYR A 101 10.91 -2.09 13.02
C TYR A 101 9.80 -2.39 14.04
N VAL A 102 8.82 -3.21 13.69
CA VAL A 102 7.76 -3.63 14.62
C VAL A 102 8.34 -4.39 15.81
N ILE A 103 9.26 -5.33 15.56
CA ILE A 103 9.94 -6.09 16.62
C ILE A 103 10.77 -5.17 17.52
N TYR A 104 11.51 -4.24 16.92
CA TYR A 104 12.30 -3.24 17.66
C TYR A 104 11.39 -2.41 18.59
N ARG A 105 10.28 -1.89 18.05
CA ARG A 105 9.31 -1.12 18.83
C ARG A 105 8.69 -1.93 19.97
N ALA A 106 8.25 -3.14 19.69
CA ALA A 106 7.68 -4.04 20.68
C ALA A 106 8.66 -4.32 21.83
N LYS A 107 9.94 -4.61 21.51
CA LYS A 107 10.99 -4.79 22.52
C LYS A 107 11.25 -3.52 23.32
N LYS A 108 11.32 -2.36 22.66
CA LYS A 108 11.56 -1.08 23.32
C LYS A 108 10.45 -0.70 24.30
N LEU A 109 9.21 -1.03 23.98
CA LEU A 109 8.05 -0.77 24.83
C LEU A 109 7.79 -1.89 25.85
N GLY A 110 8.44 -3.05 25.70
CA GLY A 110 8.21 -4.24 26.55
C GLY A 110 6.82 -4.82 26.39
N VAL A 111 6.19 -4.66 25.21
CA VAL A 111 4.81 -5.09 24.96
C VAL A 111 4.74 -6.18 23.89
N ASN A 112 3.72 -7.02 24.01
CA ASN A 112 3.43 -8.02 23.00
C ASN A 112 2.66 -7.37 21.83
N PRO A 113 3.18 -7.43 20.58
CA PRO A 113 2.56 -6.79 19.42
C PRO A 113 1.20 -7.37 19.03
N TYR A 114 0.84 -8.55 19.51
CA TYR A 114 -0.47 -9.17 19.25
C TYR A 114 -1.58 -8.71 20.21
N THR A 115 -1.22 -8.19 21.37
CA THR A 115 -2.18 -7.85 22.42
C THR A 115 -2.15 -6.38 22.82
N HIS A 116 -1.15 -5.65 22.38
CA HIS A 116 -0.94 -4.25 22.75
C HIS A 116 -0.56 -3.39 21.54
N GLU A 117 -0.90 -2.12 21.62
CA GLU A 117 -0.60 -1.11 20.60
C GLU A 117 0.88 -0.75 20.57
N VAL A 118 1.59 -1.25 19.56
CA VAL A 118 3.04 -1.03 19.38
C VAL A 118 3.35 0.40 18.92
N PHE A 119 2.40 1.07 18.26
CA PHE A 119 2.58 2.41 17.71
C PHE A 119 2.08 3.53 18.63
N LYS A 120 1.58 3.21 19.81
CA LYS A 120 1.17 4.19 20.82
C LYS A 120 2.31 5.16 21.11
N GLY A 121 1.99 6.48 21.17
CA GLY A 121 2.97 7.54 21.33
C GLY A 121 3.72 7.92 20.04
N THR A 122 3.32 7.42 18.88
CA THR A 122 3.76 7.96 17.59
C THR A 122 2.80 9.04 17.11
N ARG A 123 3.33 10.04 16.40
CA ARG A 123 2.54 11.15 15.85
C ARG A 123 1.35 10.66 15.00
N ASP A 124 1.56 9.64 14.19
CA ASP A 124 0.51 9.11 13.30
C ASP A 124 -0.60 8.42 14.10
N TYR A 125 -0.26 7.69 15.17
CA TYR A 125 -1.23 7.06 16.07
C TYR A 125 -2.07 8.13 16.81
N GLU A 126 -1.42 9.13 17.39
CA GLU A 126 -2.12 10.20 18.11
C GLU A 126 -3.05 11.01 17.19
N GLN A 127 -2.62 11.27 15.96
CA GLN A 127 -3.46 11.95 14.97
C GLN A 127 -4.67 11.09 14.55
N ALA A 128 -4.55 9.78 14.48
CA ALA A 128 -5.65 8.89 14.20
C ALA A 128 -6.67 8.87 15.35
N MET A 129 -6.18 8.79 16.59
CA MET A 129 -7.05 8.79 17.79
C MET A 129 -7.82 10.11 17.97
N LEU A 130 -7.16 11.26 17.75
CA LEU A 130 -7.82 12.57 17.78
C LEU A 130 -8.94 12.72 16.75
N ARG A 131 -8.83 12.01 15.63
CA ARG A 131 -9.90 12.01 14.62
C ARG A 131 -11.10 11.17 15.02
N GLU A 132 -10.86 10.01 15.60
CA GLU A 132 -11.95 9.17 16.12
C GLU A 132 -12.71 9.92 17.19
N GLU A 133 -12.02 10.61 18.09
CA GLU A 133 -12.63 11.42 19.14
C GLU A 133 -13.46 12.59 18.57
N ASN A 134 -12.99 13.25 17.51
CA ASN A 134 -13.73 14.35 16.88
C ASN A 134 -14.87 13.88 15.95
N ALA A 135 -14.94 12.59 15.62
CA ALA A 135 -15.97 12.01 14.77
C ALA A 135 -17.11 11.32 15.55
N ALA A 136 -16.91 11.12 16.85
CA ALA A 136 -17.89 10.54 17.78
C ALA A 136 -18.77 11.60 18.42
#